data_d51900021fccfba76edf81a0fee16f18
#
_entry.id   d51900021fccfba76edf81a0fee16f18
#
_cell.length_a   1.000
_cell.length_b   1.000
_cell.length_c   1.000
_cell.angle_alpha   90.00
_cell.angle_beta   90.00
_cell.angle_gamma   90.00
#
_symmetry.space_group_name_H-M   'P 1'
#
loop_
_entity.id
_entity.type
_entity.pdbx_description
1 polymer ?
#
loop_
_entity_poly.entity_id
_entity_poly.type
_entity_poly.pdbx_seq_one_letter_code
_entity_poly.pdbx_strand_id
1 'polypeptide(L)'
;MKRLLLLFLYGTPNIVGCLLGLGGLSLYFAGLIHNYWLLIVAGLYLGGWLATPRPVGQQLALSHELDNAALAASLNELIASIRRRVAADILAKVEAIAATILEVLPRLGEFDGGSHNTHVIRQTVLDYLPAALQSYLALPPAFARLHPLRDGKNAHQILLEQLELLDGKMREIAADIHHRDSEQLLVHGRFLEDKFRDGGVWLAGR
;
A
#
# COMPACT_ATOMS: atom_id res chain seq x y z
N MET A 1 -18.93 7.39 10.77
CA MET A 1 -20.02 7.84 9.88
C MET A 1 -19.81 9.26 9.31
N LYS A 2 -19.37 10.27 10.07
CA LYS A 2 -19.17 11.66 9.56
C LYS A 2 -18.10 11.79 8.46
N ARG A 3 -17.00 11.01 8.51
CA ARG A 3 -15.93 11.04 7.48
C ARG A 3 -16.38 10.49 6.12
N LEU A 4 -17.20 9.44 6.11
CA LEU A 4 -17.73 8.87 4.87
C LEU A 4 -18.73 9.83 4.17
N LEU A 5 -19.52 10.58 4.96
CA LEU A 5 -20.45 11.59 4.45
C LEU A 5 -19.72 12.79 3.82
N LEU A 6 -18.61 13.22 4.41
CA LEU A 6 -17.77 14.29 3.88
C LEU A 6 -17.07 13.89 2.58
N LEU A 7 -16.54 12.67 2.50
CA LEU A 7 -15.92 12.12 1.27
C LEU A 7 -16.93 11.96 0.13
N PHE A 8 -18.17 11.62 0.45
CA PHE A 8 -19.25 11.56 -0.54
C PHE A 8 -19.64 12.97 -1.02
N LEU A 9 -19.73 13.94 -0.13
CA LEU A 9 -20.15 15.32 -0.44
C LEU A 9 -19.11 16.07 -1.31
N TYR A 10 -17.82 15.84 -1.07
CA TYR A 10 -16.70 16.48 -1.79
C TYR A 10 -16.21 15.68 -3.00
N GLY A 11 -16.82 14.52 -3.29
CA GLY A 11 -16.48 13.72 -4.46
C GLY A 11 -16.78 14.44 -5.79
N THR A 12 -15.82 14.44 -6.74
CA THR A 12 -15.97 15.01 -8.08
C THR A 12 -17.27 14.60 -8.79
N PRO A 13 -17.78 13.34 -8.67
CA PRO A 13 -19.06 12.95 -9.27
C PRO A 13 -20.25 13.72 -8.71
N ASN A 14 -20.23 14.04 -7.41
CA ASN A 14 -21.32 14.76 -6.75
C ASN A 14 -21.36 16.24 -7.15
N ILE A 15 -20.18 16.86 -7.30
CA ILE A 15 -20.05 18.25 -7.74
C ILE A 15 -20.59 18.41 -9.17
N VAL A 16 -20.24 17.50 -10.08
CA VAL A 16 -20.74 17.53 -11.47
C VAL A 16 -22.24 17.26 -11.53
N GLY A 17 -22.75 16.29 -10.76
CA GLY A 17 -24.17 16.02 -10.64
C GLY A 17 -24.95 17.23 -10.10
N CYS A 18 -24.44 17.92 -9.06
CA CYS A 18 -25.04 19.13 -8.50
C CYS A 18 -25.06 20.30 -9.49
N LEU A 19 -23.95 20.50 -10.26
CA LEU A 19 -23.89 21.55 -11.28
C LEU A 19 -24.92 21.33 -12.40
N LEU A 20 -25.08 20.10 -12.87
CA LEU A 20 -26.07 19.74 -13.88
C LEU A 20 -27.51 19.84 -13.33
N GLY A 21 -27.72 19.44 -12.07
CA GLY A 21 -29.00 19.58 -11.40
C GLY A 21 -29.41 21.06 -11.21
N LEU A 22 -28.45 21.92 -10.82
CA LEU A 22 -28.66 23.39 -10.74
C LEU A 22 -28.94 23.99 -12.12
N GLY A 23 -28.28 23.54 -13.18
CA GLY A 23 -28.56 23.90 -14.56
C GLY A 23 -30.01 23.55 -14.96
N GLY A 24 -30.46 22.35 -14.63
CA GLY A 24 -31.85 21.93 -14.84
C GLY A 24 -32.86 22.81 -14.06
N LEU A 25 -32.53 23.20 -12.83
CA LEU A 25 -33.35 24.07 -12.01
C LEU A 25 -33.41 25.50 -12.58
N SER A 26 -32.33 26.04 -13.13
CA SER A 26 -32.29 27.34 -13.79
C SER A 26 -33.16 27.39 -15.03
N LEU A 27 -33.24 26.32 -15.82
CA LEU A 27 -34.13 26.16 -16.97
C LEU A 27 -35.60 26.12 -16.57
N TYR A 28 -35.92 25.56 -15.42
CA TYR A 28 -37.26 25.63 -14.83
C TYR A 28 -37.67 27.09 -14.47
N PHE A 29 -36.80 27.84 -13.81
CA PHE A 29 -37.04 29.23 -13.47
C PHE A 29 -37.11 30.17 -14.70
N ALA A 30 -36.43 29.80 -15.78
CA ALA A 30 -36.53 30.48 -17.09
C ALA A 30 -37.85 30.20 -17.83
N GLY A 31 -38.75 29.37 -17.28
CA GLY A 31 -40.07 29.07 -17.84
C GLY A 31 -40.05 28.11 -19.05
N LEU A 32 -38.91 27.50 -19.34
CA LEU A 32 -38.74 26.61 -20.49
C LEU A 32 -39.30 25.20 -20.26
N ILE A 33 -39.41 24.78 -18.98
CA ILE A 33 -39.86 23.44 -18.59
C ILE A 33 -40.97 23.57 -17.54
N HIS A 34 -42.22 23.23 -17.92
CA HIS A 34 -43.39 23.30 -17.03
C HIS A 34 -43.82 21.92 -16.50
N ASN A 35 -43.65 20.87 -17.33
CA ASN A 35 -44.15 19.55 -17.00
C ASN A 35 -42.96 18.59 -16.75
N TYR A 36 -43.04 17.74 -15.72
CA TYR A 36 -42.02 16.74 -15.35
C TYR A 36 -40.63 17.29 -14.97
N TRP A 37 -40.52 18.56 -14.51
CA TRP A 37 -39.26 19.20 -14.15
C TRP A 37 -38.46 18.42 -13.13
N LEU A 38 -39.10 17.75 -12.15
CA LEU A 38 -38.44 16.87 -11.17
C LEU A 38 -37.75 15.69 -11.83
N LEU A 39 -38.34 15.05 -12.82
CA LEU A 39 -37.76 13.92 -13.56
C LEU A 39 -36.55 14.36 -14.39
N ILE A 40 -36.62 15.56 -14.97
CA ILE A 40 -35.51 16.11 -15.79
C ILE A 40 -34.32 16.47 -14.88
N VAL A 41 -34.54 17.13 -13.74
CA VAL A 41 -33.50 17.47 -12.78
C VAL A 41 -32.88 16.20 -12.18
N ALA A 42 -33.70 15.21 -11.80
CA ALA A 42 -33.22 13.92 -11.31
C ALA A 42 -32.44 13.13 -12.39
N GLY A 43 -32.90 13.18 -13.63
CA GLY A 43 -32.22 12.54 -14.76
C GLY A 43 -30.88 13.20 -15.09
N LEU A 44 -30.78 14.52 -15.06
CA LEU A 44 -29.56 15.28 -15.25
C LEU A 44 -28.54 15.01 -14.11
N TYR A 45 -29.02 14.96 -12.87
CA TYR A 45 -28.18 14.61 -11.74
C TYR A 45 -27.64 13.18 -11.83
N LEU A 46 -28.51 12.20 -12.10
CA LEU A 46 -28.12 10.79 -12.28
C LEU A 46 -27.21 10.60 -13.50
N GLY A 47 -27.50 11.26 -14.61
CA GLY A 47 -26.67 11.24 -15.81
C GLY A 47 -25.28 11.81 -15.56
N GLY A 48 -25.18 12.96 -14.88
CA GLY A 48 -23.91 13.55 -14.48
C GLY A 48 -23.11 12.67 -13.52
N TRP A 49 -23.80 12.03 -12.58
CA TRP A 49 -23.18 11.10 -11.64
C TRP A 49 -22.65 9.81 -12.31
N LEU A 50 -23.39 9.30 -13.31
CA LEU A 50 -23.01 8.10 -14.06
C LEU A 50 -21.92 8.37 -15.13
N ALA A 51 -21.96 9.54 -15.75
CA ALA A 51 -21.02 9.95 -16.78
C ALA A 51 -19.65 10.37 -16.25
N THR A 52 -19.55 10.66 -14.94
CA THR A 52 -18.27 11.07 -14.33
C THR A 52 -17.44 9.84 -14.01
N PRO A 53 -16.32 9.59 -14.71
CA PRO A 53 -15.41 8.50 -14.39
C PRO A 53 -14.87 8.69 -12.97
N ARG A 54 -15.06 7.71 -12.13
CA ARG A 54 -14.51 7.72 -10.76
C ARG A 54 -13.00 7.52 -10.86
N PRO A 55 -12.16 8.45 -10.39
CA PRO A 55 -10.73 8.25 -10.36
C PRO A 55 -10.35 7.33 -9.18
N VAL A 56 -10.89 6.10 -9.17
CA VAL A 56 -10.64 5.12 -8.11
C VAL A 56 -9.16 4.78 -8.03
N GLY A 57 -8.48 4.71 -9.19
CA GLY A 57 -7.06 4.38 -9.25
C GLY A 57 -6.14 5.44 -8.63
N GLN A 58 -6.40 6.72 -8.85
CA GLN A 58 -5.56 7.80 -8.31
C GLN A 58 -5.74 7.99 -6.81
N GLN A 59 -6.95 7.83 -6.28
CA GLN A 59 -7.19 7.91 -4.83
C GLN A 59 -6.60 6.69 -4.12
N LEU A 60 -6.67 5.51 -4.75
CA LEU A 60 -6.06 4.29 -4.21
C LEU A 60 -4.54 4.40 -4.19
N ALA A 61 -3.92 4.86 -5.28
CA ALA A 61 -2.48 5.05 -5.36
C ALA A 61 -1.98 6.06 -4.30
N LEU A 62 -2.64 7.20 -4.15
CA LEU A 62 -2.27 8.21 -3.15
C LEU A 62 -2.43 7.70 -1.71
N SER A 63 -3.47 6.91 -1.43
CA SER A 63 -3.64 6.31 -0.10
C SER A 63 -2.57 5.27 0.19
N HIS A 64 -2.15 4.47 -0.79
CA HIS A 64 -1.05 3.51 -0.65
C HIS A 64 0.30 4.20 -0.44
N GLU A 65 0.59 5.30 -1.14
CA GLU A 65 1.82 6.07 -0.93
C GLU A 65 1.89 6.67 0.48
N LEU A 66 0.79 7.26 0.97
CA LEU A 66 0.72 7.79 2.33
C LEU A 66 0.86 6.70 3.38
N ASP A 67 0.26 5.53 3.17
CA ASP A 67 0.38 4.38 4.05
C ASP A 67 1.81 3.84 4.07
N ASN A 68 2.48 3.75 2.92
CA ASN A 68 3.87 3.31 2.81
C ASN A 68 4.84 4.29 3.49
N ALA A 69 4.64 5.60 3.30
CA ALA A 69 5.43 6.62 3.97
C ALA A 69 5.27 6.57 5.50
N ALA A 70 4.05 6.35 5.99
CA ALA A 70 3.77 6.18 7.41
C ALA A 70 4.44 4.92 7.98
N LEU A 71 4.43 3.81 7.23
CA LEU A 71 5.12 2.58 7.62
C LEU A 71 6.65 2.78 7.71
N ALA A 72 7.24 3.44 6.71
CA ALA A 72 8.66 3.75 6.70
C ALA A 72 9.05 4.65 7.87
N ALA A 73 8.24 5.65 8.19
CA ALA A 73 8.45 6.53 9.33
C ALA A 73 8.42 5.76 10.66
N SER A 74 7.40 4.89 10.86
CA SER A 74 7.28 4.06 12.06
C SER A 74 8.46 3.12 12.24
N LEU A 75 8.97 2.54 11.15
CA LEU A 75 10.13 1.65 11.18
C LEU A 75 11.41 2.40 11.56
N ASN A 76 11.62 3.59 10.98
CA ASN A 76 12.76 4.44 11.32
C ASN A 76 12.71 4.93 12.79
N GLU A 77 11.52 5.30 13.28
CA GLU A 77 11.31 5.68 14.67
C GLU A 77 11.60 4.52 15.62
N LEU A 78 11.15 3.31 15.30
CA LEU A 78 11.47 2.11 16.06
C LEU A 78 12.98 1.90 16.17
N ILE A 79 13.72 1.93 15.04
CA ILE A 79 15.17 1.78 15.00
C ILE A 79 15.86 2.85 15.84
N ALA A 80 15.44 4.11 15.70
CA ALA A 80 16.00 5.21 16.49
C ALA A 80 15.80 5.01 18.00
N SER A 81 14.63 4.50 18.40
CA SER A 81 14.28 4.25 19.80
C SER A 81 15.10 3.15 20.46
N ILE A 82 15.51 2.13 19.70
CA ILE A 82 16.24 0.96 20.21
C ILE A 82 17.75 1.09 20.09
N ARG A 83 18.27 1.95 19.21
CA ARG A 83 19.70 2.03 18.82
C ARG A 83 20.67 2.09 20.01
N ARG A 84 20.29 2.74 21.10
CA ARG A 84 21.12 2.86 22.32
C ARG A 84 20.76 1.87 23.43
N ARG A 85 19.74 1.04 23.22
CA ARG A 85 19.15 0.17 24.24
C ARG A 85 19.37 -1.32 24.01
N VAL A 86 19.67 -1.70 22.78
CA VAL A 86 19.91 -3.09 22.37
C VAL A 86 21.38 -3.33 22.03
N ALA A 87 21.78 -4.59 22.02
CA ALA A 87 23.12 -4.99 21.60
C ALA A 87 23.29 -4.80 20.07
N ALA A 88 24.53 -4.66 19.60
CA ALA A 88 24.85 -4.34 18.22
C ALA A 88 24.35 -5.42 17.21
N ASP A 89 24.37 -6.68 17.60
CA ASP A 89 23.90 -7.81 16.79
C ASP A 89 22.37 -7.79 16.58
N ILE A 90 21.58 -7.48 17.64
CA ILE A 90 20.16 -7.26 17.55
C ILE A 90 19.85 -6.06 16.63
N LEU A 91 20.56 -4.95 16.82
CA LEU A 91 20.39 -3.75 16.02
C LEU A 91 20.66 -4.05 14.54
N ALA A 92 21.76 -4.73 14.22
CA ALA A 92 22.12 -5.10 12.86
C ALA A 92 21.03 -5.97 12.20
N LYS A 93 20.44 -6.91 12.93
CA LYS A 93 19.32 -7.73 12.41
C LYS A 93 18.06 -6.91 12.14
N VAL A 94 17.70 -6.00 13.05
CA VAL A 94 16.55 -5.12 12.85
C VAL A 94 16.78 -4.16 11.66
N GLU A 95 17.99 -3.60 11.53
CA GLU A 95 18.35 -2.75 10.39
C GLU A 95 18.33 -3.54 9.06
N ALA A 96 18.73 -4.81 9.04
CA ALA A 96 18.64 -5.67 7.86
C ALA A 96 17.17 -5.94 7.46
N ILE A 97 16.30 -6.28 8.42
CA ILE A 97 14.86 -6.45 8.18
C ILE A 97 14.27 -5.15 7.63
N ALA A 98 14.62 -4.02 8.23
CA ALA A 98 14.14 -2.71 7.80
C ALA A 98 14.57 -2.38 6.37
N ALA A 99 15.82 -2.65 6.01
CA ALA A 99 16.33 -2.42 4.65
C ALA A 99 15.53 -3.22 3.62
N THR A 100 15.28 -4.52 3.88
CA THR A 100 14.46 -5.38 3.00
C THR A 100 13.03 -4.85 2.87
N ILE A 101 12.41 -4.41 3.97
CA ILE A 101 11.04 -3.84 3.93
C ILE A 101 11.03 -2.55 3.12
N LEU A 102 11.96 -1.62 3.36
CA LEU A 102 12.03 -0.33 2.67
C LEU A 102 12.28 -0.49 1.15
N GLU A 103 13.02 -1.52 0.75
CA GLU A 103 13.26 -1.85 -0.66
C GLU A 103 11.97 -2.23 -1.40
N VAL A 104 11.10 -3.04 -0.77
CA VAL A 104 9.88 -3.55 -1.42
C VAL A 104 8.67 -2.64 -1.22
N LEU A 105 8.73 -1.74 -0.25
CA LEU A 105 7.61 -0.88 0.15
C LEU A 105 6.99 -0.09 -1.02
N PRO A 106 7.77 0.54 -1.94
CA PRO A 106 7.21 1.28 -3.07
C PRO A 106 6.40 0.41 -4.04
N ARG A 107 6.72 -0.88 -4.10
CA ARG A 107 6.13 -1.82 -5.06
C ARG A 107 4.89 -2.56 -4.54
N LEU A 108 4.62 -2.47 -3.23
CA LEU A 108 3.49 -3.19 -2.61
C LEU A 108 2.11 -2.78 -3.16
N GLY A 109 1.97 -1.56 -3.68
CA GLY A 109 0.71 -1.04 -4.22
C GLY A 109 0.44 -1.39 -5.69
N GLU A 110 1.44 -1.88 -6.42
CA GLU A 110 1.34 -2.10 -7.86
C GLU A 110 0.69 -3.45 -8.24
N PHE A 111 0.58 -4.37 -7.29
CA PHE A 111 0.10 -5.72 -7.55
C PHE A 111 -1.21 -6.03 -6.81
N ASP A 112 -2.27 -6.32 -7.56
CA ASP A 112 -3.57 -6.80 -7.03
C ASP A 112 -3.45 -8.07 -6.17
N GLY A 113 -2.38 -8.85 -6.35
CA GLY A 113 -2.05 -10.01 -5.52
C GLY A 113 -1.29 -9.70 -4.23
N GLY A 114 -0.94 -8.43 -3.99
CA GLY A 114 -0.10 -7.99 -2.87
C GLY A 114 -0.79 -7.88 -1.52
N SER A 115 -2.10 -8.08 -1.44
CA SER A 115 -2.85 -7.88 -0.19
C SER A 115 -2.32 -8.72 0.98
N HIS A 116 -1.93 -9.98 0.75
CA HIS A 116 -1.35 -10.84 1.78
C HIS A 116 0.05 -10.39 2.18
N ASN A 117 0.94 -10.15 1.23
CA ASN A 117 2.31 -9.71 1.48
C ASN A 117 2.34 -8.33 2.15
N THR A 118 1.50 -7.40 1.68
CA THR A 118 1.31 -6.08 2.30
C THR A 118 0.86 -6.19 3.74
N HIS A 119 -0.10 -7.09 4.02
CA HIS A 119 -0.60 -7.34 5.38
C HIS A 119 0.51 -7.87 6.29
N VAL A 120 1.29 -8.87 5.83
CA VAL A 120 2.40 -9.46 6.59
C VAL A 120 3.48 -8.41 6.89
N ILE A 121 3.88 -7.60 5.90
CA ILE A 121 4.86 -6.52 6.11
C ILE A 121 4.33 -5.51 7.13
N ARG A 122 3.10 -5.03 6.97
CA ARG A 122 2.47 -4.08 7.89
C ARG A 122 2.43 -4.63 9.32
N GLN A 123 2.00 -5.87 9.49
CA GLN A 123 1.93 -6.53 10.79
C GLN A 123 3.32 -6.74 11.39
N THR A 124 4.33 -7.03 10.58
CA THR A 124 5.72 -7.13 11.04
C THR A 124 6.22 -5.81 11.61
N VAL A 125 5.95 -4.68 10.92
CA VAL A 125 6.42 -3.35 11.33
C VAL A 125 5.66 -2.82 12.55
N LEU A 126 4.33 -2.97 12.57
CA LEU A 126 3.49 -2.34 13.58
C LEU A 126 3.31 -3.19 14.84
N ASP A 127 3.37 -4.52 14.70
CA ASP A 127 3.05 -5.42 15.80
C ASP A 127 4.24 -6.30 16.20
N TYR A 128 4.79 -7.11 15.29
CA TYR A 128 5.74 -8.16 15.66
C TYR A 128 7.10 -7.62 16.11
N LEU A 129 7.71 -6.71 15.34
CA LEU A 129 9.00 -6.12 15.69
C LEU A 129 8.92 -5.31 16.99
N PRO A 130 7.96 -4.38 17.16
CA PRO A 130 7.82 -3.64 18.40
C PRO A 130 7.57 -4.54 19.62
N ALA A 131 6.67 -5.53 19.51
CA ALA A 131 6.34 -6.42 20.61
C ALA A 131 7.53 -7.30 21.06
N ALA A 132 8.28 -7.86 20.11
CA ALA A 132 9.46 -8.67 20.40
C ALA A 132 10.55 -7.83 21.09
N LEU A 133 10.82 -6.63 20.55
CA LEU A 133 11.81 -5.73 21.13
C LEU A 133 11.39 -5.19 22.50
N GLN A 134 10.13 -4.82 22.71
CA GLN A 134 9.60 -4.36 23.99
C GLN A 134 9.69 -5.45 25.05
N SER A 135 9.33 -6.69 24.70
CA SER A 135 9.42 -7.83 25.60
C SER A 135 10.87 -8.09 26.07
N TYR A 136 11.83 -7.97 25.15
CA TYR A 136 13.26 -8.07 25.48
C TYR A 136 13.74 -6.91 26.34
N LEU A 137 13.38 -5.67 26.00
CA LEU A 137 13.78 -4.47 26.71
C LEU A 137 13.16 -4.32 28.12
N ALA A 138 12.08 -5.04 28.39
CA ALA A 138 11.49 -5.11 29.73
C ALA A 138 12.32 -5.96 30.70
N LEU A 139 13.24 -6.80 30.18
CA LEU A 139 14.11 -7.63 31.01
C LEU A 139 15.36 -6.85 31.45
N PRO A 140 15.85 -7.06 32.69
CA PRO A 140 17.15 -6.55 33.09
C PRO A 140 18.25 -7.07 32.19
N PRO A 141 19.23 -6.26 31.72
CA PRO A 141 20.25 -6.66 30.77
C PRO A 141 21.08 -7.89 31.18
N ALA A 142 21.40 -7.99 32.48
CA ALA A 142 22.11 -9.16 32.98
C ALA A 142 21.26 -10.43 32.95
N PHE A 143 19.97 -10.33 33.24
CA PHE A 143 19.04 -11.44 33.16
C PHE A 143 18.85 -11.93 31.71
N ALA A 144 18.65 -10.99 30.78
CA ALA A 144 18.45 -11.29 29.37
C ALA A 144 19.61 -12.07 28.73
N ARG A 145 20.84 -11.87 29.20
CA ARG A 145 22.04 -12.50 28.65
C ARG A 145 22.48 -13.77 29.39
N LEU A 146 22.25 -13.84 30.69
CA LEU A 146 22.84 -14.90 31.52
C LEU A 146 21.85 -15.97 31.96
N HIS A 147 20.54 -15.63 32.01
CA HIS A 147 19.56 -16.57 32.56
C HIS A 147 18.93 -17.41 31.46
N PRO A 148 19.07 -18.74 31.49
CA PRO A 148 18.41 -19.61 30.53
C PRO A 148 16.89 -19.63 30.81
N LEU A 149 16.10 -19.39 29.76
CA LEU A 149 14.64 -19.33 29.84
C LEU A 149 14.00 -20.60 29.32
N ARG A 150 14.31 -20.99 28.09
CA ARG A 150 13.71 -22.12 27.40
C ARG A 150 14.78 -22.89 26.61
N ASP A 151 14.79 -24.22 26.74
CA ASP A 151 15.70 -25.11 26.01
C ASP A 151 17.20 -24.73 26.19
N GLY A 152 17.58 -24.19 27.36
CA GLY A 152 18.93 -23.73 27.64
C GLY A 152 19.30 -22.41 26.97
N LYS A 153 18.39 -21.76 26.24
CA LYS A 153 18.61 -20.49 25.56
C LYS A 153 18.24 -19.31 26.45
N ASN A 154 19.01 -18.26 26.40
CA ASN A 154 18.71 -17.00 27.07
C ASN A 154 17.80 -16.08 26.22
N ALA A 155 17.22 -15.02 26.80
CA ALA A 155 16.33 -14.11 26.11
C ALA A 155 16.97 -13.46 24.87
N HIS A 156 18.28 -13.18 24.92
CA HIS A 156 19.02 -12.62 23.80
C HIS A 156 19.05 -13.57 22.59
N GLN A 157 19.33 -14.84 22.82
CA GLN A 157 19.33 -15.87 21.76
C GLN A 157 17.93 -16.10 21.20
N ILE A 158 16.90 -16.13 22.06
CA ILE A 158 15.52 -16.30 21.63
C ILE A 158 15.08 -15.13 20.73
N LEU A 159 15.44 -13.88 21.10
CA LEU A 159 15.13 -12.72 20.28
C LEU A 159 15.85 -12.78 18.93
N LEU A 160 17.12 -13.14 18.89
CA LEU A 160 17.87 -13.27 17.65
C LEU A 160 17.24 -14.32 16.72
N GLU A 161 16.80 -15.47 17.24
CA GLU A 161 16.09 -16.47 16.46
C GLU A 161 14.75 -15.95 15.91
N GLN A 162 13.99 -15.18 16.70
CA GLN A 162 12.76 -14.55 16.24
C GLN A 162 13.01 -13.53 15.14
N LEU A 163 14.07 -12.71 15.28
CA LEU A 163 14.45 -11.74 14.26
C LEU A 163 14.95 -12.44 13.00
N GLU A 164 15.66 -13.57 13.11
CA GLU A 164 16.10 -14.37 11.97
C GLU A 164 14.94 -14.97 11.19
N LEU A 165 13.91 -15.46 11.89
CA LEU A 165 12.67 -15.92 11.26
C LEU A 165 11.96 -14.79 10.49
N LEU A 166 11.87 -13.60 11.11
CA LEU A 166 11.27 -12.43 10.45
C LEU A 166 12.09 -11.97 9.24
N ASP A 167 13.41 -11.92 9.35
CA ASP A 167 14.33 -11.60 8.24
C ASP A 167 14.15 -12.57 7.07
N GLY A 168 14.11 -13.88 7.34
CA GLY A 168 13.85 -14.90 6.34
C GLY A 168 12.51 -14.69 5.63
N LYS A 169 11.45 -14.37 6.39
CA LYS A 169 10.13 -14.11 5.80
C LYS A 169 10.08 -12.84 4.96
N MET A 170 10.76 -11.77 5.40
CA MET A 170 10.83 -10.53 4.60
C MET A 170 11.61 -10.74 3.30
N ARG A 171 12.71 -11.50 3.32
CA ARG A 171 13.46 -11.85 2.12
C ARG A 171 12.67 -12.73 1.16
N GLU A 172 11.87 -13.68 1.65
CA GLU A 172 10.97 -14.49 0.84
C GLU A 172 9.97 -13.59 0.09
N ILE A 173 9.33 -12.66 0.80
CA ILE A 173 8.39 -11.70 0.20
C ILE A 173 9.09 -10.81 -0.83
N ALA A 174 10.30 -10.32 -0.53
CA ALA A 174 11.08 -9.53 -1.46
C ALA A 174 11.42 -10.31 -2.74
N ALA A 175 11.84 -11.56 -2.59
CA ALA A 175 12.11 -12.45 -3.73
C ALA A 175 10.87 -12.69 -4.60
N ASP A 176 9.70 -12.91 -3.99
CA ASP A 176 8.44 -13.08 -4.71
C ASP A 176 8.07 -11.83 -5.52
N ILE A 177 8.28 -10.64 -4.95
CA ILE A 177 8.02 -9.37 -5.64
C ILE A 177 8.96 -9.21 -6.83
N HIS A 178 10.26 -9.44 -6.65
CA HIS A 178 11.25 -9.35 -7.73
C HIS A 178 11.03 -10.39 -8.83
N HIS A 179 10.59 -11.60 -8.47
CA HIS A 179 10.27 -12.63 -9.46
C HIS A 179 9.10 -12.21 -10.36
N ARG A 180 8.05 -11.64 -9.79
CA ARG A 180 6.91 -11.11 -10.54
C ARG A 180 7.30 -9.96 -11.46
N ASP A 181 8.15 -9.04 -11.01
CA ASP A 181 8.70 -7.96 -11.84
C ASP A 181 9.45 -8.53 -13.06
N SER A 182 10.23 -9.57 -12.85
CA SER A 182 10.99 -10.24 -13.92
C SER A 182 10.09 -10.94 -14.93
N GLU A 183 9.00 -11.58 -14.48
CA GLU A 183 8.00 -12.20 -15.37
C GLU A 183 7.27 -11.16 -16.22
N GLN A 184 6.90 -10.02 -15.64
CA GLN A 184 6.29 -8.92 -16.40
C GLN A 184 7.23 -8.38 -17.48
N LEU A 185 8.52 -8.24 -17.17
CA LEU A 185 9.53 -7.80 -18.13
C LEU A 185 9.64 -8.80 -19.31
N LEU A 186 9.63 -10.11 -19.03
CA LEU A 186 9.67 -11.14 -20.05
C LEU A 186 8.42 -11.14 -20.94
N VAL A 187 7.24 -10.96 -20.36
CA VAL A 187 5.98 -10.86 -21.12
C VAL A 187 6.00 -9.63 -22.02
N HIS A 188 6.48 -8.50 -21.52
CA HIS A 188 6.60 -7.26 -22.29
C HIS A 188 7.64 -7.38 -23.40
N GLY A 189 8.76 -8.04 -23.13
CA GLY A 189 9.79 -8.31 -24.13
C GLY A 189 9.26 -9.15 -25.29
N ARG A 190 8.54 -10.24 -25.01
CA ARG A 190 7.89 -11.07 -26.04
C ARG A 190 6.87 -10.29 -26.86
N PHE A 191 6.05 -9.49 -26.22
CA PHE A 191 5.07 -8.63 -26.90
C PHE A 191 5.75 -7.65 -27.87
N LEU A 192 6.88 -7.05 -27.47
CA LEU A 192 7.65 -6.16 -28.34
C LEU A 192 8.30 -6.92 -29.49
N GLU A 193 8.89 -8.10 -29.25
CA GLU A 193 9.44 -8.94 -30.31
C GLU A 193 8.37 -9.32 -31.37
N ASP A 194 7.20 -9.76 -30.93
CA ASP A 194 6.10 -10.11 -31.83
C ASP A 194 5.63 -8.90 -32.64
N LYS A 195 5.45 -7.75 -31.96
CA LYS A 195 4.97 -6.54 -32.62
C LYS A 195 5.96 -5.98 -33.66
N PHE A 196 7.28 -6.03 -33.36
CA PHE A 196 8.30 -5.53 -34.28
C PHE A 196 8.66 -6.55 -35.36
N ARG A 197 8.51 -7.85 -35.12
CA ARG A 197 8.68 -8.89 -36.14
C ARG A 197 7.57 -8.85 -37.15
N ASP A 198 6.30 -8.67 -36.75
CA ASP A 198 5.16 -8.55 -37.68
C ASP A 198 5.15 -7.19 -38.38
N GLY A 199 5.66 -6.11 -37.77
CA GLY A 199 5.80 -4.79 -38.41
C GLY A 199 6.84 -4.73 -39.53
N GLY A 200 7.82 -5.62 -39.52
CA GLY A 200 8.87 -5.72 -40.55
C GLY A 200 8.37 -6.26 -41.92
N VAL A 201 7.26 -6.97 -41.91
CA VAL A 201 6.68 -7.53 -43.15
C VAL A 201 6.01 -6.47 -44.06
N TRP A 202 5.58 -5.33 -43.50
CA TRP A 202 4.92 -4.26 -44.27
C TRP A 202 5.92 -3.31 -44.99
N LEU A 203 7.21 -3.37 -44.71
CA LEU A 203 8.23 -2.54 -45.32
C LEU A 203 8.97 -3.25 -46.51
N ALA A 204 8.81 -4.56 -46.65
CA ALA A 204 9.44 -5.37 -47.72
C ALA A 204 8.59 -5.53 -48.99
N GLY A 205 7.43 -4.89 -49.08
CA GLY A 205 6.47 -5.00 -50.18
C GLY A 205 6.23 -3.68 -50.94
N ARG A 206 7.31 -2.95 -51.27
CA ARG A 206 7.27 -1.89 -52.27
C ARG A 206 8.53 -1.87 -53.13
#